data_10ca2586a05a55a1b428212a6d76478c
#
_entry.id   10ca2586a05a55a1b428212a6d76478c
#
_cell.length_a   1.000
_cell.length_b   1.000
_cell.length_c   1.000
_cell.angle_alpha   90.00
_cell.angle_beta   90.00
_cell.angle_gamma   90.00
#
_symmetry.space_group_name_H-M   'P 1'
#
loop_
_entity.id
_entity.type
_entity.pdbx_description
1 polymer ?
#
loop_
_entity_poly.entity_id
_entity_poly.type
_entity_poly.pdbx_seq_one_letter_code
_entity_poly.pdbx_strand_id
1 'polypeptide(L)'
;LAEDNKIKNVLIMVPSIPIKEDWEKRVEIFNGKLDIEIKYYNTVFLEKNSLPKDYYDYIVFDEAHHAQAANCKKTLQYFTPKYLIGLTATPDRLDRRKLDEIFGQYETKLTLREAIEKGVISNIRCYRLISNIDLSEVRYNGKDYNYADLEKALVIDSRNELITNTIKKYFAPQKDFYKQGIVFCVNIQHCKKLEKMLNDAGIKARAVFG
;
A
#
# COMPACT_ATOMS: atom_id res chain seq x y z
N LEU A 1 -1.08 -1.67 28.97
CA LEU A 1 -2.15 -2.59 28.53
C LEU A 1 -1.73 -4.06 28.65
N ALA A 2 -0.52 -4.44 28.19
CA ALA A 2 -0.08 -5.85 28.24
C ALA A 2 0.14 -6.38 29.67
N GLU A 3 0.69 -5.57 30.56
CA GLU A 3 0.93 -5.96 31.96
C GLU A 3 -0.38 -6.10 32.75
N ASP A 4 -1.34 -5.22 32.51
CA ASP A 4 -2.63 -5.20 33.21
C ASP A 4 -3.60 -6.31 32.74
N ASN A 5 -3.49 -6.73 31.47
CA ASN A 5 -4.45 -7.65 30.85
C ASN A 5 -3.92 -9.08 30.59
N LYS A 6 -2.75 -9.42 31.12
CA LYS A 6 -2.11 -10.76 30.95
C LYS A 6 -2.04 -11.18 29.47
N ILE A 7 -1.66 -10.24 28.60
CA ILE A 7 -1.40 -10.53 27.19
C ILE A 7 -0.02 -11.17 27.11
N LYS A 8 0.07 -12.29 26.39
CA LYS A 8 1.33 -13.01 26.15
C LYS A 8 1.59 -13.17 24.66
N ASN A 9 0.65 -13.77 23.94
CA ASN A 9 0.81 -14.16 22.55
C ASN A 9 0.22 -13.10 21.62
N VAL A 10 1.07 -12.47 20.83
CA VAL A 10 0.69 -11.44 19.88
C VAL A 10 0.98 -11.91 18.46
N LEU A 11 0.01 -11.82 17.58
CA LEU A 11 0.17 -12.04 16.14
C LEU A 11 0.10 -10.72 15.39
N ILE A 12 1.11 -10.45 14.56
CA ILE A 12 1.09 -9.36 13.57
C ILE A 12 0.97 -9.98 12.18
N MET A 13 -0.14 -9.74 11.51
CA MET A 13 -0.41 -10.24 10.17
C MET A 13 -0.04 -9.18 9.14
N VAL A 14 0.78 -9.55 8.15
CA VAL A 14 1.34 -8.64 7.15
C VAL A 14 1.14 -9.15 5.71
N PRO A 15 1.05 -8.25 4.70
CA PRO A 15 0.83 -8.65 3.32
C PRO A 15 2.10 -9.03 2.55
N SER A 16 3.27 -8.53 2.93
CA SER A 16 4.48 -8.63 2.11
C SER A 16 5.78 -8.70 2.92
N ILE A 17 6.86 -9.16 2.25
CA ILE A 17 8.19 -9.27 2.83
C ILE A 17 8.71 -7.92 3.37
N PRO A 18 8.69 -6.82 2.61
CA PRO A 18 9.24 -5.55 3.11
C PRO A 18 8.53 -5.05 4.36
N ILE A 19 7.21 -5.25 4.45
CA ILE A 19 6.43 -4.85 5.63
C ILE A 19 6.77 -5.76 6.83
N LYS A 20 6.97 -7.05 6.60
CA LYS A 20 7.42 -7.97 7.64
C LYS A 20 8.76 -7.55 8.23
N GLU A 21 9.74 -7.28 7.38
CA GLU A 21 11.08 -6.83 7.80
C GLU A 21 11.05 -5.50 8.57
N ASP A 22 10.17 -4.58 8.19
CA ASP A 22 9.99 -3.32 8.93
C ASP A 22 9.38 -3.54 10.31
N TRP A 23 8.39 -4.42 10.43
CA TRP A 23 7.83 -4.82 11.71
C TRP A 23 8.85 -5.53 12.61
N GLU A 24 9.65 -6.46 12.06
CA GLU A 24 10.70 -7.17 12.80
C GLU A 24 11.71 -6.17 13.42
N LYS A 25 12.20 -5.21 12.63
CA LYS A 25 13.09 -4.14 13.13
C LYS A 25 12.46 -3.29 14.21
N ARG A 26 11.16 -2.99 14.11
CA ARG A 26 10.47 -2.17 15.11
C ARG A 26 10.23 -2.93 16.40
N VAL A 27 9.86 -4.20 16.31
CA VAL A 27 9.63 -5.07 17.48
C VAL A 27 10.91 -5.29 18.28
N GLU A 28 12.07 -5.42 17.63
CA GLU A 28 13.38 -5.52 18.30
C GLU A 28 13.69 -4.34 19.22
N ILE A 29 13.16 -3.15 18.93
CA ILE A 29 13.36 -1.94 19.75
C ILE A 29 12.54 -2.03 21.06
N PHE A 30 11.42 -2.75 21.04
CA PHE A 30 10.56 -2.93 22.19
C PHE A 30 10.98 -4.17 22.97
N ASN A 31 11.91 -4.04 23.91
CA ASN A 31 12.35 -5.11 24.84
C ASN A 31 11.20 -5.56 25.77
N GLY A 32 10.11 -6.06 25.21
CA GLY A 32 8.94 -6.52 25.95
C GLY A 32 9.00 -8.02 26.27
N LYS A 33 8.21 -8.44 27.26
CA LYS A 33 8.01 -9.86 27.64
C LYS A 33 6.92 -10.55 26.80
N LEU A 34 6.60 -10.00 25.62
CA LEU A 34 5.55 -10.52 24.75
C LEU A 34 6.15 -11.52 23.76
N ASP A 35 5.43 -12.60 23.54
CA ASP A 35 5.71 -13.52 22.43
C ASP A 35 5.03 -12.96 21.18
N ILE A 36 5.82 -12.37 20.28
CA ILE A 36 5.32 -11.67 19.08
C ILE A 36 5.70 -12.47 17.84
N GLU A 37 4.69 -12.99 17.16
CA GLU A 37 4.83 -13.65 15.87
C GLU A 37 4.44 -12.70 14.73
N ILE A 38 5.28 -12.56 13.71
CA ILE A 38 5.00 -11.76 12.52
C ILE A 38 4.89 -12.70 11.33
N LYS A 39 3.67 -12.86 10.80
CA LYS A 39 3.36 -13.84 9.75
C LYS A 39 2.59 -13.22 8.58
N TYR A 40 2.78 -13.79 7.39
CA TYR A 40 1.98 -13.45 6.22
C TYR A 40 0.55 -13.97 6.35
N TYR A 41 -0.41 -13.28 5.77
CA TYR A 41 -1.83 -13.65 5.77
C TYR A 41 -2.06 -15.11 5.34
N ASN A 42 -1.41 -15.53 4.24
CA ASN A 42 -1.56 -16.88 3.72
C ASN A 42 -0.95 -17.95 4.63
N THR A 43 0.17 -17.66 5.28
CA THR A 43 0.80 -18.56 6.26
C THR A 43 -0.15 -18.81 7.42
N VAL A 44 -0.70 -17.74 8.01
CA VAL A 44 -1.66 -17.87 9.13
C VAL A 44 -2.92 -18.63 8.68
N PHE A 45 -3.42 -18.37 7.47
CA PHE A 45 -4.57 -19.10 6.93
C PHE A 45 -4.33 -20.61 6.83
N LEU A 46 -3.14 -21.04 6.41
CA LEU A 46 -2.78 -22.44 6.28
C LEU A 46 -2.58 -23.11 7.65
N GLU A 47 -1.97 -22.40 8.58
CA GLU A 47 -1.60 -22.93 9.91
C GLU A 47 -2.72 -22.84 10.95
N LYS A 48 -3.75 -22.00 10.75
CA LYS A 48 -4.74 -21.69 11.79
C LYS A 48 -5.40 -22.92 12.45
N ASN A 49 -5.67 -23.98 11.67
CA ASN A 49 -6.35 -25.16 12.19
C ASN A 49 -5.47 -26.03 13.11
N SER A 50 -4.14 -25.81 13.15
CA SER A 50 -3.21 -26.46 14.06
C SER A 50 -3.10 -25.75 15.42
N LEU A 51 -3.72 -24.60 15.57
CA LEU A 51 -3.69 -23.77 16.77
C LEU A 51 -5.08 -23.68 17.43
N PRO A 52 -5.16 -23.58 18.75
CA PRO A 52 -6.41 -23.25 19.44
C PRO A 52 -6.97 -21.90 18.97
N LYS A 53 -8.28 -21.73 19.02
CA LYS A 53 -8.93 -20.49 18.61
C LYS A 53 -8.53 -19.27 19.46
N ASP A 54 -8.21 -19.50 20.70
CA ASP A 54 -7.78 -18.52 21.71
C ASP A 54 -6.26 -18.45 21.88
N TYR A 55 -5.50 -19.02 20.95
CA TYR A 55 -4.02 -19.06 21.04
C TYR A 55 -3.41 -17.67 21.08
N TYR A 56 -3.90 -16.74 20.24
CA TYR A 56 -3.44 -15.35 20.24
C TYR A 56 -4.33 -14.49 21.13
N ASP A 57 -3.73 -13.83 22.10
CA ASP A 57 -4.41 -12.83 22.93
C ASP A 57 -4.69 -11.54 22.16
N TYR A 58 -3.77 -11.19 21.24
CA TYR A 58 -3.81 -9.95 20.50
C TYR A 58 -3.48 -10.20 19.03
N ILE A 59 -4.30 -9.69 18.12
CA ILE A 59 -4.05 -9.77 16.68
C ILE A 59 -4.01 -8.35 16.11
N VAL A 60 -2.88 -8.01 15.48
CA VAL A 60 -2.71 -6.81 14.67
C VAL A 60 -2.77 -7.22 13.20
N PHE A 61 -3.70 -6.64 12.45
CA PHE A 61 -3.83 -6.85 11.01
C PHE A 61 -3.37 -5.59 10.28
N ASP A 62 -2.16 -5.60 9.76
CA ASP A 62 -1.62 -4.49 8.99
C ASP A 62 -2.23 -4.46 7.59
N GLU A 63 -2.32 -3.30 6.97
CA GLU A 63 -3.04 -3.07 5.71
C GLU A 63 -4.46 -3.66 5.73
N ALA A 64 -5.22 -3.28 6.77
CA ALA A 64 -6.53 -3.83 7.09
C ALA A 64 -7.56 -3.77 5.94
N HIS A 65 -7.33 -2.95 4.94
CA HIS A 65 -8.16 -2.93 3.73
C HIS A 65 -8.15 -4.28 2.96
N HIS A 66 -7.20 -5.18 3.23
CA HIS A 66 -7.19 -6.56 2.71
C HIS A 66 -8.02 -7.55 3.53
N ALA A 67 -8.51 -7.18 4.72
CA ALA A 67 -9.17 -8.11 5.64
C ALA A 67 -10.46 -8.75 5.08
N GLN A 68 -11.12 -8.11 4.11
CA GLN A 68 -12.30 -8.63 3.41
C GLN A 68 -11.97 -9.70 2.34
N ALA A 69 -10.69 -9.97 2.03
CA ALA A 69 -10.30 -11.09 1.19
C ALA A 69 -10.70 -12.41 1.88
N ALA A 70 -11.19 -13.39 1.08
CA ALA A 70 -11.82 -14.60 1.61
C ALA A 70 -10.97 -15.35 2.65
N ASN A 71 -9.66 -15.50 2.41
CA ASN A 71 -8.76 -16.19 3.32
C ASN A 71 -8.49 -15.38 4.60
N CYS A 72 -8.33 -14.07 4.48
CA CYS A 72 -8.13 -13.17 5.62
C CYS A 72 -9.38 -13.18 6.52
N LYS A 73 -10.56 -13.02 5.93
CA LYS A 73 -11.83 -13.05 6.66
C LYS A 73 -12.02 -14.37 7.41
N LYS A 74 -11.77 -15.51 6.75
CA LYS A 74 -11.86 -16.85 7.39
C LYS A 74 -10.85 -17.01 8.53
N THR A 75 -9.66 -16.43 8.41
CA THR A 75 -8.63 -16.44 9.46
C THR A 75 -9.08 -15.65 10.68
N LEU A 76 -9.54 -14.43 10.46
CA LEU A 76 -10.01 -13.55 11.54
C LEU A 76 -11.27 -14.08 12.23
N GLN A 77 -12.14 -14.78 11.50
CA GLN A 77 -13.31 -15.45 12.06
C GLN A 77 -12.98 -16.75 12.83
N TYR A 78 -11.82 -17.36 12.58
CA TYR A 78 -11.39 -18.57 13.28
C TYR A 78 -10.87 -18.26 14.67
N PHE A 79 -10.01 -17.25 14.81
CA PHE A 79 -9.43 -16.89 16.11
C PHE A 79 -10.39 -16.03 16.95
N THR A 80 -10.28 -16.17 18.27
CA THR A 80 -11.04 -15.42 19.26
C THR A 80 -10.11 -14.63 20.18
N PRO A 81 -9.35 -13.64 19.64
CA PRO A 81 -8.42 -12.86 20.43
C PRO A 81 -9.16 -11.96 21.42
N LYS A 82 -8.49 -11.57 22.50
CA LYS A 82 -9.01 -10.53 23.42
C LYS A 82 -9.08 -9.16 22.75
N TYR A 83 -8.12 -8.90 21.85
CA TYR A 83 -8.03 -7.65 21.11
C TYR A 83 -7.70 -7.89 19.64
N LEU A 84 -8.44 -7.26 18.75
CA LEU A 84 -8.22 -7.27 17.31
C LEU A 84 -8.11 -5.83 16.82
N ILE A 85 -6.96 -5.49 16.21
CA ILE A 85 -6.71 -4.15 15.64
C ILE A 85 -6.41 -4.26 14.16
N GLY A 86 -7.07 -3.44 13.36
CA GLY A 86 -6.76 -3.22 11.95
C GLY A 86 -6.05 -1.89 11.74
N LEU A 87 -4.91 -1.90 11.08
CA LEU A 87 -4.17 -0.70 10.70
C LEU A 87 -4.29 -0.49 9.18
N THR A 88 -4.69 0.68 8.74
CA THR A 88 -4.75 1.02 7.30
C THR A 88 -4.72 2.53 7.09
N ALA A 89 -4.04 2.96 6.03
CA ALA A 89 -4.10 4.34 5.55
C ALA A 89 -5.37 4.63 4.73
N THR A 90 -6.07 3.59 4.25
CA THR A 90 -7.22 3.69 3.35
C THR A 90 -8.43 2.91 3.88
N PRO A 91 -9.06 3.38 4.96
CA PRO A 91 -10.19 2.67 5.57
C PRO A 91 -11.43 2.67 4.66
N ASP A 92 -11.62 3.74 3.88
CA ASP A 92 -12.76 3.91 2.99
C ASP A 92 -12.47 3.24 1.63
N ARG A 93 -12.99 2.05 1.41
CA ARG A 93 -12.77 1.27 0.20
C ARG A 93 -13.71 1.66 -0.93
N LEU A 94 -13.19 1.71 -2.16
CA LEU A 94 -13.98 1.97 -3.37
C LEU A 94 -14.98 0.83 -3.67
N ASP A 95 -14.72 -0.39 -3.20
CA ASP A 95 -15.60 -1.56 -3.39
C ASP A 95 -16.76 -1.63 -2.38
N ARG A 96 -16.95 -0.60 -1.56
CA ARG A 96 -18.01 -0.47 -0.55
C ARG A 96 -18.01 -1.57 0.53
N ARG A 97 -16.96 -2.38 0.63
CA ARG A 97 -16.84 -3.37 1.71
C ARG A 97 -16.44 -2.67 2.99
N LYS A 98 -17.22 -2.87 4.03
CA LYS A 98 -17.02 -2.20 5.31
C LYS A 98 -16.03 -2.98 6.16
N LEU A 99 -15.03 -2.30 6.71
CA LEU A 99 -14.08 -2.85 7.67
C LEU A 99 -14.66 -2.90 9.08
N ASP A 100 -15.65 -2.08 9.37
CA ASP A 100 -16.36 -2.04 10.64
C ASP A 100 -17.08 -3.36 10.99
N GLU A 101 -17.43 -4.18 10.00
CA GLU A 101 -17.94 -5.54 10.24
C GLU A 101 -16.92 -6.49 10.89
N ILE A 102 -15.60 -6.19 10.76
CA ILE A 102 -14.51 -7.03 11.29
C ILE A 102 -13.87 -6.38 12.50
N PHE A 103 -13.57 -5.07 12.42
CA PHE A 103 -12.78 -4.34 13.43
C PHE A 103 -13.63 -3.40 14.30
N GLY A 104 -14.93 -3.29 14.04
CA GLY A 104 -15.76 -2.27 14.68
C GLY A 104 -15.55 -0.88 14.07
N GLN A 105 -16.03 0.15 14.76
CA GLN A 105 -15.87 1.54 14.33
C GLN A 105 -14.43 2.01 14.53
N TYR A 106 -14.02 3.02 13.75
CA TYR A 106 -12.67 3.59 13.87
C TYR A 106 -12.47 4.24 15.24
N GLU A 107 -11.45 3.79 15.95
CA GLU A 107 -10.99 4.45 17.18
C GLU A 107 -10.26 5.77 16.89
N THR A 108 -9.48 5.78 15.82
CA THR A 108 -8.68 6.95 15.42
C THR A 108 -8.61 7.05 13.90
N LYS A 109 -8.98 8.19 13.37
CA LYS A 109 -8.80 8.54 11.96
C LYS A 109 -8.03 9.85 11.85
N LEU A 110 -6.84 9.79 11.28
CA LEU A 110 -6.07 10.97 10.90
C LEU A 110 -6.29 11.23 9.41
N THR A 111 -6.97 12.30 9.08
CA THR A 111 -7.17 12.67 7.67
C THR A 111 -5.89 13.22 7.06
N LEU A 112 -5.77 13.15 5.72
CA LEU A 112 -4.63 13.71 4.98
C LEU A 112 -4.40 15.20 5.32
N ARG A 113 -5.49 15.97 5.44
CA ARG A 113 -5.45 17.38 5.81
C ARG A 113 -4.86 17.58 7.21
N GLU A 114 -5.38 16.87 8.18
CA GLU A 114 -4.89 16.95 9.57
C GLU A 114 -3.43 16.51 9.69
N ALA A 115 -3.01 15.50 8.93
CA ALA A 115 -1.63 15.04 8.90
C ALA A 115 -0.69 16.11 8.33
N ILE A 116 -1.11 16.87 7.31
CA ILE A 116 -0.38 18.02 6.77
C ILE A 116 -0.34 19.15 7.80
N GLU A 117 -1.48 19.53 8.36
CA GLU A 117 -1.60 20.61 9.35
C GLU A 117 -0.75 20.34 10.61
N LYS A 118 -0.67 19.06 11.02
CA LYS A 118 0.19 18.62 12.14
C LYS A 118 1.66 18.42 11.78
N GLY A 119 2.05 18.63 10.52
CA GLY A 119 3.42 18.44 10.06
C GLY A 119 3.89 16.98 10.03
N VAL A 120 2.97 16.01 10.10
CA VAL A 120 3.28 14.58 10.03
C VAL A 120 3.71 14.19 8.61
N ILE A 121 3.10 14.81 7.62
CA ILE A 121 3.43 14.67 6.20
C ILE A 121 3.63 16.04 5.55
N SER A 122 4.42 16.06 4.49
CA SER A 122 4.71 17.26 3.71
C SER A 122 3.49 17.79 2.98
N ASN A 123 3.48 19.08 2.68
CA ASN A 123 2.47 19.69 1.81
C ASN A 123 2.45 19.03 0.43
N ILE A 124 1.24 18.79 -0.07
CA ILE A 124 1.02 18.19 -1.38
C ILE A 124 0.65 19.30 -2.38
N ARG A 125 1.36 19.33 -3.52
CA ARG A 125 1.00 20.14 -4.69
C ARG A 125 0.61 19.21 -5.82
N CYS A 126 -0.63 19.29 -6.26
CA CYS A 126 -1.15 18.46 -7.34
C CYS A 126 -1.17 19.27 -8.64
N TYR A 127 -0.56 18.72 -9.70
CA TYR A 127 -0.56 19.29 -11.04
C TYR A 127 -1.21 18.30 -12.00
N ARG A 128 -2.13 18.76 -12.81
CA ARG A 128 -2.74 17.97 -13.87
C ARG A 128 -2.14 18.37 -15.22
N LEU A 129 -1.49 17.41 -15.87
CA LEU A 129 -1.08 17.58 -17.27
C LEU A 129 -2.26 17.25 -18.18
N ILE A 130 -2.64 18.21 -19.01
CA ILE A 130 -3.66 18.01 -20.04
C ILE A 130 -2.94 17.52 -21.29
N SER A 131 -3.36 16.37 -21.81
CA SER A 131 -2.90 15.82 -23.09
C SER A 131 -4.11 15.63 -24.00
N ASN A 132 -3.92 15.69 -25.32
CA ASN A 132 -4.96 15.48 -26.35
C ASN A 132 -5.29 13.98 -26.53
N ILE A 133 -5.22 13.20 -25.47
CA ILE A 133 -5.53 11.77 -25.52
C ILE A 133 -7.02 11.60 -25.33
N ASP A 134 -7.65 11.01 -26.34
CA ASP A 134 -9.02 10.56 -26.27
C ASP A 134 -9.06 9.13 -25.69
N LEU A 135 -9.80 8.96 -24.59
CA LEU A 135 -10.04 7.67 -23.96
C LEU A 135 -11.44 7.14 -24.28
N SER A 136 -12.19 7.77 -25.16
CA SER A 136 -13.55 7.34 -25.52
C SER A 136 -13.60 5.93 -26.09
N GLU A 137 -12.55 5.50 -26.78
CA GLU A 137 -12.41 4.16 -27.36
C GLU A 137 -11.89 3.10 -26.36
N VAL A 138 -11.52 3.51 -25.15
CA VAL A 138 -11.04 2.58 -24.11
C VAL A 138 -12.21 1.94 -23.41
N ARG A 139 -12.37 0.63 -23.58
CA ARG A 139 -13.46 -0.12 -22.96
C ARG A 139 -13.37 -0.08 -21.42
N TYR A 140 -14.50 0.18 -20.79
CA TYR A 140 -14.66 0.21 -19.34
C TYR A 140 -15.74 -0.79 -18.92
N ASN A 141 -15.43 -1.69 -17.99
CA ASN A 141 -16.32 -2.75 -17.56
C ASN A 141 -17.17 -2.40 -16.32
N GLY A 142 -17.21 -1.12 -15.94
CA GLY A 142 -17.90 -0.64 -14.73
C GLY A 142 -17.01 -0.62 -13.48
N LYS A 143 -15.82 -1.24 -13.54
CA LYS A 143 -14.87 -1.29 -12.44
C LYS A 143 -13.47 -0.87 -12.87
N ASP A 144 -13.00 -1.43 -14.00
CA ASP A 144 -11.65 -1.19 -14.52
C ASP A 144 -11.68 -0.95 -16.04
N TYR A 145 -10.71 -0.20 -16.54
CA TYR A 145 -10.47 -0.04 -17.97
C TYR A 145 -9.77 -1.28 -18.55
N ASN A 146 -10.03 -1.57 -19.83
CA ASN A 146 -9.32 -2.64 -20.53
C ASN A 146 -7.84 -2.26 -20.70
N TYR A 147 -6.93 -3.07 -20.18
CA TYR A 147 -5.49 -2.78 -20.18
C TYR A 147 -4.88 -2.69 -21.58
N ALA A 148 -5.31 -3.52 -22.53
CA ALA A 148 -4.80 -3.49 -23.90
C ALA A 148 -5.23 -2.23 -24.65
N ASP A 149 -6.46 -1.74 -24.39
CA ASP A 149 -6.96 -0.49 -24.97
C ASP A 149 -6.25 0.72 -24.32
N LEU A 150 -6.05 0.68 -22.99
CA LEU A 150 -5.25 1.68 -22.29
C LEU A 150 -3.80 1.73 -22.80
N GLU A 151 -3.18 0.59 -23.05
CA GLU A 151 -1.82 0.53 -23.59
C GLU A 151 -1.74 1.26 -24.92
N LYS A 152 -2.66 0.98 -25.86
CA LYS A 152 -2.71 1.64 -27.16
C LYS A 152 -2.93 3.14 -27.04
N ALA A 153 -3.81 3.57 -26.13
CA ALA A 153 -4.14 4.99 -25.95
C ALA A 153 -3.06 5.75 -25.17
N LEU A 154 -2.35 5.11 -24.25
CA LEU A 154 -1.46 5.78 -23.30
C LEU A 154 0.04 5.64 -23.62
N VAL A 155 0.46 4.56 -24.30
CA VAL A 155 1.88 4.31 -24.61
C VAL A 155 2.25 4.93 -25.98
N ILE A 156 1.92 6.21 -26.15
CA ILE A 156 2.24 6.99 -27.34
C ILE A 156 3.53 7.77 -27.10
N ASP A 157 4.43 7.82 -28.08
CA ASP A 157 5.73 8.48 -27.96
C ASP A 157 5.62 9.95 -27.58
N SER A 158 4.71 10.69 -28.18
CA SER A 158 4.48 12.12 -27.88
C SER A 158 4.07 12.34 -26.42
N ARG A 159 3.33 11.42 -25.81
CA ARG A 159 2.97 11.50 -24.39
C ARG A 159 4.16 11.21 -23.48
N ASN A 160 4.94 10.19 -23.82
CA ASN A 160 6.14 9.85 -23.07
C ASN A 160 7.18 10.97 -23.14
N GLU A 161 7.29 11.64 -24.29
CA GLU A 161 8.08 12.87 -24.45
C GLU A 161 7.57 14.00 -23.57
N LEU A 162 6.25 14.24 -23.54
CA LEU A 162 5.63 15.24 -22.66
C LEU A 162 5.94 14.94 -21.18
N ILE A 163 5.82 13.70 -20.76
CA ILE A 163 6.16 13.26 -19.38
C ILE A 163 7.64 13.51 -19.10
N THR A 164 8.53 13.06 -19.99
CA THR A 164 9.97 13.21 -19.84
C THR A 164 10.39 14.68 -19.75
N ASN A 165 9.85 15.52 -20.65
CA ASN A 165 10.12 16.95 -20.67
C ASN A 165 9.58 17.66 -19.42
N THR A 166 8.41 17.25 -18.94
CA THR A 166 7.83 17.77 -17.69
C THR A 166 8.68 17.42 -16.49
N ILE A 167 9.11 16.15 -16.39
CA ILE A 167 10.00 15.72 -15.31
C ILE A 167 11.33 16.48 -15.37
N LYS A 168 11.92 16.63 -16.58
CA LYS A 168 13.16 17.39 -16.77
C LYS A 168 12.99 18.84 -16.34
N LYS A 169 11.90 19.48 -16.68
CA LYS A 169 11.65 20.90 -16.39
C LYS A 169 11.40 21.17 -14.90
N TYR A 170 10.64 20.32 -14.22
CA TYR A 170 10.15 20.61 -12.87
C TYR A 170 10.81 19.76 -11.78
N PHE A 171 11.38 18.61 -12.13
CA PHE A 171 11.90 17.63 -11.18
C PHE A 171 13.37 17.25 -11.39
N ALA A 172 14.04 17.82 -12.40
CA ALA A 172 15.47 17.59 -12.60
C ALA A 172 16.27 17.99 -11.33
N PRO A 173 17.32 17.24 -10.99
CA PRO A 173 18.14 17.54 -9.82
C PRO A 173 18.72 18.96 -9.95
N GLN A 174 18.53 19.79 -8.95
CA GLN A 174 19.25 21.03 -8.77
C GLN A 174 20.49 20.78 -7.89
N LYS A 175 21.53 21.62 -8.03
CA LYS A 175 22.87 21.38 -7.47
C LYS A 175 22.91 20.96 -5.98
N ASP A 176 21.90 21.33 -5.20
CA ASP A 176 21.85 21.10 -3.74
C ASP A 176 20.57 20.39 -3.27
N PHE A 177 19.77 19.81 -4.19
CA PHE A 177 18.50 19.19 -3.81
C PHE A 177 18.23 17.90 -4.62
N TYR A 178 18.39 16.76 -3.95
CA TYR A 178 18.02 15.46 -4.53
C TYR A 178 16.51 15.26 -4.44
N LYS A 179 15.83 15.43 -5.56
CA LYS A 179 14.42 15.08 -5.68
C LYS A 179 14.29 13.60 -6.02
N GLN A 180 13.47 12.89 -5.28
CA GLN A 180 13.07 11.52 -5.60
C GLN A 180 11.65 11.54 -6.16
N GLY A 181 11.41 10.70 -7.15
CA GLY A 181 10.09 10.57 -7.79
C GLY A 181 9.74 9.13 -8.11
N ILE A 182 8.46 8.84 -8.13
CA ILE A 182 7.91 7.56 -8.58
C ILE A 182 7.00 7.85 -9.76
N VAL A 183 7.16 7.10 -10.86
CA VAL A 183 6.30 7.16 -12.03
C VAL A 183 5.58 5.83 -12.17
N PHE A 184 4.25 5.86 -12.06
CA PHE A 184 3.43 4.68 -12.28
C PHE A 184 3.16 4.50 -13.77
N CYS A 185 3.46 3.32 -14.28
CA CYS A 185 3.33 2.95 -15.69
C CYS A 185 2.21 1.94 -15.88
N VAL A 186 1.65 1.88 -17.10
CA VAL A 186 0.54 0.97 -17.44
C VAL A 186 0.96 -0.50 -17.38
N ASN A 187 2.18 -0.79 -17.86
CA ASN A 187 2.75 -2.14 -17.84
C ASN A 187 4.29 -2.11 -17.83
N ILE A 188 4.91 -3.30 -17.76
CA ILE A 188 6.36 -3.47 -17.69
C ILE A 188 7.06 -2.88 -18.94
N GLN A 189 6.49 -3.03 -20.12
CA GLN A 189 7.08 -2.51 -21.37
C GLN A 189 7.08 -0.97 -21.37
N HIS A 190 5.98 -0.36 -20.96
CA HIS A 190 5.92 1.08 -20.78
C HIS A 190 6.93 1.58 -19.74
N CYS A 191 7.09 0.87 -18.63
CA CYS A 191 8.06 1.19 -17.58
C CYS A 191 9.50 1.20 -18.15
N LYS A 192 9.90 0.14 -18.87
CA LYS A 192 11.23 0.04 -19.51
C LYS A 192 11.45 1.13 -20.56
N LYS A 193 10.43 1.44 -21.37
CA LYS A 193 10.52 2.49 -22.38
C LYS A 193 10.72 3.86 -21.73
N LEU A 194 9.96 4.17 -20.69
CA LEU A 194 10.08 5.45 -19.99
C LEU A 194 11.39 5.56 -19.20
N GLU A 195 11.86 4.47 -18.59
CA GLU A 195 13.20 4.40 -17.98
C GLU A 195 14.29 4.82 -18.99
N LYS A 196 14.27 4.23 -20.19
CA LYS A 196 15.24 4.57 -21.24
C LYS A 196 15.14 6.04 -21.62
N MET A 197 13.94 6.55 -21.89
CA MET A 197 13.72 7.96 -22.27
C MET A 197 14.20 8.94 -21.21
N LEU A 198 13.97 8.64 -19.93
CA LEU A 198 14.42 9.47 -18.81
C LEU A 198 15.96 9.47 -18.71
N ASN A 199 16.60 8.30 -18.83
CA ASN A 199 18.05 8.19 -18.80
C ASN A 199 18.70 8.91 -20.00
N ASP A 200 18.13 8.78 -21.20
CA ASP A 200 18.58 9.48 -22.42
C ASP A 200 18.43 11.01 -22.25
N ALA A 201 17.45 11.47 -21.47
CA ALA A 201 17.26 12.87 -21.12
C ALA A 201 18.13 13.36 -19.95
N GLY A 202 19.04 12.51 -19.41
CA GLY A 202 19.94 12.84 -18.31
C GLY A 202 19.31 12.72 -16.92
N ILE A 203 18.14 12.10 -16.79
CA ILE A 203 17.46 11.87 -15.52
C ILE A 203 17.68 10.43 -15.09
N LYS A 204 18.39 10.21 -13.99
CA LYS A 204 18.64 8.88 -13.43
C LYS A 204 17.32 8.19 -13.07
N ALA A 205 16.94 7.18 -13.80
CA ALA A 205 15.71 6.40 -13.58
C ALA A 205 16.01 4.91 -13.59
N ARG A 206 15.21 4.15 -12.84
CA ARG A 206 15.25 2.68 -12.80
C ARG A 206 13.84 2.12 -12.81
N ALA A 207 13.57 1.19 -13.71
CA ALA A 207 12.32 0.44 -13.72
C ALA A 207 12.29 -0.56 -12.56
N VAL A 208 11.17 -0.58 -11.83
CA VAL A 208 10.89 -1.53 -10.74
C VAL A 208 9.56 -2.20 -11.04
N PHE A 209 9.55 -3.51 -11.01
CA PHE A 209 8.35 -4.34 -11.19
C PHE A 209 8.49 -5.62 -10.36
N GLY A 210 7.36 -6.15 -9.89
CA GLY A 210 7.26 -7.41 -9.14
C GLY A 210 7.16 -8.62 -10.06
#